data_8e829fa983618e5d6fab70612b4eaf86
#
_entry.id   8e829fa983618e5d6fab70612b4eaf86
#
_cell.length_a   1.000
_cell.length_b   1.000
_cell.length_c   1.000
_cell.angle_alpha   90.00
_cell.angle_beta   90.00
_cell.angle_gamma   90.00
#
_symmetry.space_group_name_H-M   'P 1'
#
loop_
_entity.id
_entity.type
_entity.pdbx_description
1 polymer ?
#
loop_
_entity_poly.entity_id
_entity_poly.type
_entity_poly.pdbx_seq_one_letter_code
_entity_poly.pdbx_strand_id
1 'polypeptide(L)'
;SKRTKKGGHEGNKESVDSGTWTITIGDSAEAWAKSIGKLLSFKGKATKFVLDLTQLRPAGQRLAGYGWISSGDGPISKAFSAIIRILNKKSGQLLSKMDILDIMNQLGTVLSSRRSAEIALVYHDTPEWEEFARAKDDLAKMPHRSQSNNSVVFWRKPSDSELDMVFQIIKESGGSEPGIINGEEARRRAPWFSGVNPCA
;
A
#
# COMPACT_ATOMS: atom_id res chain seq x y z
N SER A 1 14.97 26.46 -7.35
CA SER A 1 14.53 27.59 -6.56
C SER A 1 14.70 27.33 -5.07
N LYS A 2 14.70 28.37 -4.26
CA LYS A 2 14.89 28.29 -2.80
C LYS A 2 13.91 27.33 -2.11
N ARG A 3 12.69 27.22 -2.63
CA ARG A 3 11.63 26.39 -2.04
C ARG A 3 11.84 24.90 -2.31
N THR A 4 12.38 24.53 -3.45
CA THR A 4 12.73 23.15 -3.78
C THR A 4 13.89 22.65 -2.93
N LYS A 5 14.87 23.51 -2.66
CA LYS A 5 15.94 23.22 -1.74
C LYS A 5 15.43 23.07 -0.31
N LYS A 6 14.45 23.87 0.08
CA LYS A 6 13.87 23.84 1.41
C LYS A 6 13.07 22.55 1.65
N GLY A 7 12.19 22.18 0.73
CA GLY A 7 11.44 20.93 0.81
C GLY A 7 12.33 19.68 0.87
N GLY A 8 13.43 19.65 0.11
CA GLY A 8 14.37 18.53 0.11
C GLY A 8 15.24 18.41 1.37
N HIS A 9 15.30 19.46 2.19
CA HIS A 9 16.19 19.53 3.35
C HIS A 9 15.49 19.45 4.71
N GLU A 10 14.19 19.67 4.74
CA GLU A 10 13.44 19.58 5.98
C GLU A 10 13.02 18.13 6.23
N GLY A 11 13.72 17.49 7.15
CA GLY A 11 13.31 16.20 7.69
C GLY A 11 12.04 16.32 8.53
N ASN A 12 11.47 15.19 8.90
CA ASN A 12 10.34 15.17 9.82
C ASN A 12 10.76 15.69 11.20
N LYS A 13 9.84 16.40 11.85
CA LYS A 13 9.95 16.72 13.27
C LYS A 13 8.97 15.86 14.05
N GLU A 14 9.35 15.45 15.24
CA GLU A 14 8.57 14.57 16.08
C GLU A 14 8.61 15.04 17.52
N SER A 15 7.47 15.02 18.17
CA SER A 15 7.36 15.30 19.60
C SER A 15 6.32 14.39 20.24
N VAL A 16 6.55 14.05 21.51
CA VAL A 16 5.57 13.37 22.36
C VAL A 16 5.40 14.23 23.60
N ASP A 17 4.22 14.76 23.79
CA ASP A 17 3.88 15.60 24.94
C ASP A 17 2.48 15.26 25.45
N SER A 18 2.37 15.10 26.79
CA SER A 18 1.09 14.88 27.47
C SER A 18 0.19 13.82 26.81
N GLY A 19 0.80 12.70 26.36
CA GLY A 19 0.08 11.62 25.67
C GLY A 19 -0.28 11.92 24.21
N THR A 20 0.14 13.06 23.68
CA THR A 20 -0.01 13.41 22.26
C THR A 20 1.29 13.17 21.51
N TRP A 21 1.25 12.37 20.47
CA TRP A 21 2.35 12.17 19.55
C TRP A 21 2.10 12.98 18.28
N THR A 22 3.01 13.90 17.97
CA THR A 22 2.93 14.76 16.80
C THR A 22 4.06 14.44 15.83
N ILE A 23 3.72 14.26 14.56
CA ILE A 23 4.69 14.20 13.45
C ILE A 23 4.41 15.36 12.50
N THR A 24 5.38 16.28 12.36
CA THR A 24 5.39 17.26 11.29
C THR A 24 6.14 16.69 10.10
N ILE A 25 5.49 16.55 8.96
CA ILE A 25 6.07 15.93 7.77
C ILE A 25 6.75 16.99 6.91
N GLY A 26 8.03 16.78 6.60
CA GLY A 26 8.79 17.61 5.66
C GLY A 26 8.32 17.41 4.20
N ASP A 27 8.52 18.43 3.37
CA ASP A 27 8.06 18.44 1.97
C ASP A 27 9.04 17.72 1.04
N SER A 28 9.17 16.40 1.23
CA SER A 28 9.97 15.53 0.37
C SER A 28 9.43 14.08 0.38
N ALA A 29 9.71 13.32 -0.69
CA ALA A 29 9.35 11.90 -0.76
C ALA A 29 9.99 11.09 0.37
N GLU A 30 11.24 11.41 0.74
CA GLU A 30 11.93 10.76 1.85
C GLU A 30 11.25 11.04 3.19
N ALA A 31 10.84 12.27 3.43
CA ALA A 31 10.12 12.64 4.65
C ALA A 31 8.78 11.91 4.75
N TRP A 32 8.05 11.79 3.65
CA TRP A 32 6.81 11.02 3.57
C TRP A 32 7.05 9.55 3.90
N ALA A 33 8.01 8.90 3.25
CA ALA A 33 8.35 7.50 3.53
C ALA A 33 8.77 7.27 4.99
N LYS A 34 9.61 8.15 5.54
CA LYS A 34 10.04 8.08 6.94
C LYS A 34 8.87 8.26 7.91
N SER A 35 7.89 9.11 7.60
CA SER A 35 6.72 9.31 8.47
C SER A 35 5.86 8.04 8.55
N ILE A 36 5.69 7.32 7.46
CA ILE A 36 5.02 6.02 7.44
C ILE A 36 5.81 4.99 8.25
N GLY A 37 7.11 4.90 8.05
CA GLY A 37 7.97 4.00 8.83
C GLY A 37 7.86 4.26 10.33
N LYS A 38 7.79 5.52 10.75
CA LYS A 38 7.57 5.90 12.15
C LYS A 38 6.20 5.48 12.67
N LEU A 39 5.14 5.68 11.87
CA LEU A 39 3.79 5.25 12.24
C LEU A 39 3.74 3.72 12.47
N LEU A 40 4.30 2.94 11.55
CA LEU A 40 4.28 1.48 11.63
C LEU A 40 5.18 0.91 12.73
N SER A 41 6.23 1.64 13.12
CA SER A 41 7.20 1.21 14.14
C SER A 41 6.96 1.83 15.52
N PHE A 42 5.91 2.62 15.70
CA PHE A 42 5.65 3.33 16.96
C PHE A 42 5.41 2.35 18.12
N LYS A 43 6.23 2.46 19.15
CA LYS A 43 6.17 1.63 20.36
C LYS A 43 5.84 2.44 21.62
N GLY A 44 5.62 3.74 21.48
CA GLY A 44 5.31 4.63 22.58
C GLY A 44 3.87 4.50 23.05
N LYS A 45 3.59 5.11 24.19
CA LYS A 45 2.23 5.27 24.72
C LYS A 45 1.72 6.65 24.31
N ALA A 46 0.84 6.70 23.32
CA ALA A 46 0.14 7.91 22.95
C ALA A 46 -1.36 7.62 22.89
N THR A 47 -2.15 8.54 23.42
CA THR A 47 -3.62 8.49 23.36
C THR A 47 -4.16 9.32 22.20
N LYS A 48 -3.32 10.21 21.67
CA LYS A 48 -3.64 11.08 20.55
C LYS A 48 -2.48 11.13 19.57
N PHE A 49 -2.79 11.03 18.29
CA PHE A 49 -1.86 11.21 17.19
C PHE A 49 -2.22 12.48 16.41
N VAL A 50 -1.24 13.34 16.15
CA VAL A 50 -1.38 14.56 15.36
C VAL A 50 -0.42 14.49 14.18
N LEU A 51 -0.97 14.59 12.99
CA LEU A 51 -0.22 14.70 11.75
C LEU A 51 -0.20 16.16 11.32
N ASP A 52 0.94 16.80 11.43
CA ASP A 52 1.14 18.18 11.00
C ASP A 52 1.65 18.19 9.55
N LEU A 53 0.83 18.69 8.65
CA LEU A 53 1.05 18.75 7.21
C LEU A 53 1.35 20.18 6.70
N THR A 54 1.55 21.12 7.59
CA THR A 54 1.72 22.55 7.27
C THR A 54 2.93 22.84 6.40
N GLN A 55 3.92 21.95 6.36
CA GLN A 55 5.13 22.11 5.55
C GLN A 55 4.97 21.54 4.14
N LEU A 56 3.91 20.78 3.85
CA LEU A 56 3.69 20.20 2.54
C LEU A 56 3.30 21.29 1.53
N ARG A 57 3.83 21.17 0.32
CA ARG A 57 3.40 22.01 -0.78
C ARG A 57 1.96 21.70 -1.15
N PRO A 58 1.16 22.69 -1.58
CA PRO A 58 -0.21 22.47 -2.00
C PRO A 58 -0.31 21.57 -3.24
N ALA A 59 -1.49 20.98 -3.43
CA ALA A 59 -1.82 20.23 -4.63
C ALA A 59 -1.64 21.10 -5.90
N GLY A 60 -1.26 20.46 -7.00
CA GLY A 60 -1.04 21.14 -8.29
C GLY A 60 0.37 21.70 -8.49
N GLN A 61 1.19 21.80 -7.47
CA GLN A 61 2.58 22.23 -7.64
C GLN A 61 3.45 21.12 -8.23
N ARG A 62 4.33 21.50 -9.17
CA ARG A 62 5.23 20.55 -9.82
C ARG A 62 6.29 20.02 -8.85
N LEU A 63 6.51 18.73 -8.88
CA LEU A 63 7.55 18.05 -8.13
C LEU A 63 8.88 18.13 -8.88
N ALA A 64 9.94 18.59 -8.21
CA ALA A 64 11.27 18.57 -8.78
C ALA A 64 11.80 17.11 -8.87
N GLY A 65 12.40 16.77 -9.97
CA GLY A 65 13.03 15.47 -10.21
C GLY A 65 12.17 14.43 -10.91
N TYR A 66 10.86 14.38 -10.66
CA TYR A 66 9.96 13.38 -11.26
C TYR A 66 9.03 13.94 -12.34
N GLY A 67 8.97 15.27 -12.51
CA GLY A 67 8.07 15.92 -13.45
C GLY A 67 6.59 15.76 -13.12
N TRP A 68 6.25 15.29 -11.91
CA TRP A 68 4.89 15.06 -11.43
C TRP A 68 4.33 16.27 -10.70
N ILE A 69 3.07 16.17 -10.37
CA ILE A 69 2.31 17.19 -9.66
C ILE A 69 2.06 16.71 -8.23
N SER A 70 2.21 17.62 -7.26
CA SER A 70 1.90 17.34 -5.86
C SER A 70 0.42 16.99 -5.67
N SER A 71 0.15 15.96 -4.90
CA SER A 71 -1.20 15.63 -4.42
C SER A 71 -1.68 16.53 -3.29
N GLY A 72 -0.78 17.30 -2.69
CA GLY A 72 -1.07 18.07 -1.47
C GLY A 72 -1.19 17.17 -0.24
N ASP A 73 -1.83 17.72 0.79
CA ASP A 73 -1.98 17.10 2.11
C ASP A 73 -3.18 16.13 2.20
N GLY A 74 -4.18 16.29 1.36
CA GLY A 74 -5.42 15.51 1.44
C GLY A 74 -5.22 13.99 1.34
N PRO A 75 -4.60 13.45 0.27
CA PRO A 75 -4.40 12.02 0.10
C PRO A 75 -3.55 11.38 1.22
N ILE A 76 -2.47 12.03 1.64
CA ILE A 76 -1.62 11.49 2.71
C ILE A 76 -2.35 11.46 4.05
N SER A 77 -3.16 12.47 4.35
CA SER A 77 -3.98 12.52 5.56
C SER A 77 -5.00 11.37 5.59
N LYS A 78 -5.67 11.11 4.46
CA LYS A 78 -6.61 9.99 4.31
C LYS A 78 -5.91 8.64 4.49
N ALA A 79 -4.76 8.46 3.87
CA ALA A 79 -3.98 7.22 3.97
C ALA A 79 -3.54 6.96 5.43
N PHE A 80 -3.00 7.96 6.11
CA PHE A 80 -2.63 7.84 7.54
C PHE A 80 -3.83 7.46 8.40
N SER A 81 -4.97 8.12 8.19
CA SER A 81 -6.19 7.85 8.96
C SER A 81 -6.70 6.41 8.72
N ALA A 82 -6.61 5.91 7.49
CA ALA A 82 -6.98 4.54 7.16
C ALA A 82 -6.04 3.52 7.81
N ILE A 83 -4.74 3.74 7.71
CA ILE A 83 -3.71 2.87 8.30
C ILE A 83 -3.86 2.82 9.82
N ILE A 84 -4.04 3.97 10.48
CA ILE A 84 -4.25 4.03 11.93
C ILE A 84 -5.48 3.22 12.36
N ARG A 85 -6.57 3.28 11.60
CA ARG A 85 -7.76 2.46 11.88
C ARG A 85 -7.46 0.96 11.81
N ILE A 86 -6.69 0.51 10.81
CA ILE A 86 -6.27 -0.88 10.68
C ILE A 86 -5.41 -1.28 11.89
N LEU A 87 -4.38 -0.48 12.22
CA LEU A 87 -3.46 -0.76 13.33
C LEU A 87 -4.20 -0.81 14.68
N ASN A 88 -5.11 0.14 14.92
CA ASN A 88 -5.89 0.16 16.16
C ASN A 88 -6.81 -1.08 16.29
N LYS A 89 -7.46 -1.49 15.19
CA LYS A 89 -8.29 -2.71 15.17
C LYS A 89 -7.47 -3.96 15.46
N LYS A 90 -6.20 -3.96 15.06
CA LYS A 90 -5.27 -5.10 15.23
C LYS A 90 -4.32 -4.94 16.43
N SER A 91 -4.59 -4.01 17.34
CA SER A 91 -3.75 -3.83 18.51
C SER A 91 -3.57 -5.13 19.30
N GLY A 92 -2.32 -5.53 19.53
CA GLY A 92 -1.98 -6.79 20.20
C GLY A 92 -2.15 -8.05 19.34
N GLN A 93 -2.45 -7.93 18.06
CA GLN A 93 -2.62 -9.02 17.11
C GLN A 93 -1.67 -8.88 15.92
N LEU A 94 -1.42 -9.97 15.21
CA LEU A 94 -0.72 -9.93 13.93
C LEU A 94 -1.65 -9.36 12.84
N LEU A 95 -1.05 -8.63 11.91
CA LEU A 95 -1.74 -8.20 10.70
C LEU A 95 -2.01 -9.42 9.80
N SER A 96 -3.22 -9.51 9.26
CA SER A 96 -3.53 -10.48 8.20
C SER A 96 -2.92 -10.03 6.86
N LYS A 97 -2.90 -10.93 5.88
CA LYS A 97 -2.51 -10.57 4.51
C LYS A 97 -3.37 -9.47 3.92
N MET A 98 -4.69 -9.46 4.26
CA MET A 98 -5.61 -8.42 3.83
C MET A 98 -5.32 -7.07 4.49
N ASP A 99 -4.96 -7.04 5.77
CA ASP A 99 -4.54 -5.81 6.44
C ASP A 99 -3.28 -5.22 5.79
N ILE A 100 -2.31 -6.09 5.43
CA ILE A 100 -1.08 -5.68 4.75
C ILE A 100 -1.40 -5.15 3.35
N LEU A 101 -2.24 -5.85 2.59
CA LEU A 101 -2.70 -5.41 1.27
C LEU A 101 -3.36 -4.03 1.36
N ASP A 102 -4.27 -3.84 2.31
CA ASP A 102 -4.98 -2.58 2.49
C ASP A 102 -4.03 -1.44 2.89
N ILE A 103 -3.07 -1.69 3.78
CA ILE A 103 -2.04 -0.69 4.14
C ILE A 103 -1.24 -0.28 2.91
N MET A 104 -0.73 -1.23 2.14
CA MET A 104 0.06 -0.95 0.93
C MET A 104 -0.77 -0.18 -0.10
N ASN A 105 -1.99 -0.62 -0.36
CA ASN A 105 -2.88 0.05 -1.30
C ASN A 105 -3.29 1.46 -0.84
N GLN A 106 -3.47 1.70 0.47
CA GLN A 106 -3.68 3.05 0.99
C GLN A 106 -2.47 3.96 0.74
N LEU A 107 -1.25 3.43 0.88
CA LEU A 107 -0.03 4.18 0.55
C LEU A 107 0.04 4.51 -0.94
N GLY A 108 -0.41 3.60 -1.80
CA GLY A 108 -0.50 3.82 -3.25
C GLY A 108 -1.41 4.98 -3.64
N THR A 109 -2.45 5.27 -2.85
CA THR A 109 -3.36 6.41 -3.13
C THR A 109 -2.75 7.78 -2.87
N VAL A 110 -1.60 7.86 -2.23
CA VAL A 110 -0.95 9.14 -1.88
C VAL A 110 -0.37 9.85 -3.09
N LEU A 111 0.00 9.11 -4.11
CA LEU A 111 0.57 9.66 -5.34
C LEU A 111 -0.53 10.18 -6.26
N SER A 112 -0.44 11.44 -6.68
CA SER A 112 -1.56 12.21 -7.20
C SER A 112 -1.98 11.93 -8.63
N SER A 113 -1.10 11.60 -9.51
CA SER A 113 -1.41 11.69 -10.94
C SER A 113 -1.25 10.39 -11.70
N ARG A 114 -0.74 9.39 -11.04
CA ARG A 114 -0.58 8.06 -11.62
C ARG A 114 -1.06 7.01 -10.61
N ARG A 115 -1.75 6.02 -11.14
CA ARG A 115 -1.94 4.79 -10.43
C ARG A 115 -0.56 4.26 -10.05
N SER A 116 -0.29 4.11 -8.76
CA SER A 116 0.91 3.38 -8.35
C SER A 116 0.73 1.94 -8.81
N ALA A 117 1.74 1.43 -9.48
CA ALA A 117 1.71 0.05 -9.91
C ALA A 117 2.27 -0.79 -8.77
N GLU A 118 1.40 -1.46 -8.06
CA GLU A 118 1.73 -2.43 -7.03
C GLU A 118 1.42 -3.83 -7.53
N ILE A 119 2.23 -4.79 -7.15
CA ILE A 119 1.92 -6.21 -7.31
C ILE A 119 1.68 -6.81 -5.95
N ALA A 120 0.60 -7.54 -5.83
CA ALA A 120 0.29 -8.33 -4.67
C ALA A 120 0.13 -9.81 -5.07
N LEU A 121 0.90 -10.66 -4.42
CA LEU A 121 0.92 -12.09 -4.67
C LEU A 121 0.44 -12.86 -3.46
N VAL A 122 -0.37 -13.87 -3.68
CA VAL A 122 -0.72 -14.87 -2.68
C VAL A 122 -0.39 -16.27 -3.20
N TYR A 123 0.07 -17.14 -2.33
CA TYR A 123 0.32 -18.53 -2.70
C TYR A 123 -0.93 -19.35 -2.45
N HIS A 124 -1.33 -20.15 -3.45
CA HIS A 124 -2.55 -20.97 -3.41
C HIS A 124 -2.57 -21.98 -2.25
N ASP A 125 -1.40 -22.41 -1.79
CA ASP A 125 -1.24 -23.33 -0.66
C ASP A 125 -1.36 -22.67 0.73
N THR A 126 -1.70 -21.38 0.78
CA THR A 126 -1.90 -20.67 2.05
C THR A 126 -3.39 -20.55 2.40
N PRO A 127 -3.77 -20.63 3.68
CA PRO A 127 -5.20 -20.62 4.08
C PRO A 127 -6.00 -19.40 3.63
N GLU A 128 -5.33 -18.23 3.49
CA GLU A 128 -5.97 -16.95 3.17
C GLU A 128 -6.04 -16.64 1.66
N TRP A 129 -5.68 -17.60 0.80
CA TRP A 129 -5.56 -17.32 -0.63
C TRP A 129 -6.88 -16.91 -1.28
N GLU A 130 -7.99 -17.54 -0.89
CA GLU A 130 -9.29 -17.25 -1.47
C GLU A 130 -9.81 -15.86 -1.07
N GLU A 131 -9.68 -15.49 0.21
CA GLU A 131 -10.02 -14.15 0.68
C GLU A 131 -9.21 -13.08 -0.07
N PHE A 132 -7.91 -13.34 -0.28
CA PHE A 132 -7.05 -12.45 -1.03
C PHE A 132 -7.43 -12.38 -2.52
N ALA A 133 -7.75 -13.51 -3.15
CA ALA A 133 -8.20 -13.55 -4.55
C ALA A 133 -9.49 -12.75 -4.76
N ARG A 134 -10.37 -12.74 -3.75
CA ARG A 134 -11.62 -11.96 -3.72
C ARG A 134 -11.47 -10.51 -3.23
N ALA A 135 -10.25 -10.03 -3.03
CA ALA A 135 -9.99 -8.72 -2.47
C ALA A 135 -10.69 -7.56 -3.21
N LYS A 136 -11.02 -7.75 -4.48
CA LYS A 136 -11.65 -6.74 -5.35
C LYS A 136 -13.12 -6.99 -5.67
N ASP A 137 -13.78 -7.94 -5.02
CA ASP A 137 -15.20 -8.22 -5.26
C ASP A 137 -16.11 -7.01 -5.00
N ASP A 138 -15.69 -6.11 -4.10
CA ASP A 138 -16.44 -4.89 -3.80
C ASP A 138 -15.53 -3.64 -3.83
N LEU A 139 -15.07 -3.28 -5.00
CA LEU A 139 -14.26 -2.07 -5.20
C LEU A 139 -15.01 -0.78 -4.87
N ALA A 140 -16.33 -0.78 -4.88
CA ALA A 140 -17.11 0.39 -4.48
C ALA A 140 -16.90 0.72 -3.01
N LYS A 141 -16.81 -0.29 -2.14
CA LYS A 141 -16.50 -0.12 -0.71
C LYS A 141 -15.00 -0.01 -0.41
N MET A 142 -14.17 -0.65 -1.23
CA MET A 142 -12.70 -0.72 -1.03
C MET A 142 -11.93 -0.15 -2.23
N PRO A 143 -12.16 1.12 -2.62
CA PRO A 143 -11.62 1.69 -3.86
C PRO A 143 -10.08 1.74 -3.89
N HIS A 144 -9.42 1.78 -2.72
CA HIS A 144 -7.96 1.74 -2.63
C HIS A 144 -7.36 0.44 -3.19
N ARG A 145 -8.10 -0.68 -3.19
CA ARG A 145 -7.62 -1.96 -3.72
C ARG A 145 -7.44 -1.98 -5.24
N SER A 146 -7.88 -0.94 -5.93
CA SER A 146 -7.56 -0.73 -7.35
C SER A 146 -6.08 -0.37 -7.59
N GLN A 147 -5.31 -0.07 -6.54
CA GLN A 147 -3.89 0.32 -6.67
C GLN A 147 -2.96 -0.86 -6.97
N SER A 148 -3.34 -2.10 -6.65
CA SER A 148 -2.51 -3.27 -6.92
C SER A 148 -3.08 -4.17 -8.00
N ASN A 149 -2.20 -4.89 -8.70
CA ASN A 149 -2.53 -6.04 -9.51
C ASN A 149 -2.35 -7.28 -8.64
N ASN A 150 -3.43 -8.05 -8.42
CA ASN A 150 -3.43 -9.18 -7.54
C ASN A 150 -3.33 -10.50 -8.33
N SER A 151 -2.47 -11.41 -7.88
CA SER A 151 -2.28 -12.70 -8.55
C SER A 151 -2.14 -13.85 -7.55
N VAL A 152 -2.61 -15.02 -7.96
CA VAL A 152 -2.43 -16.28 -7.24
C VAL A 152 -1.25 -17.04 -7.86
N VAL A 153 -0.33 -17.48 -7.04
CA VAL A 153 0.86 -18.24 -7.45
C VAL A 153 0.66 -19.71 -7.11
N PHE A 154 0.80 -20.56 -8.10
CA PHE A 154 0.87 -22.00 -7.93
C PHE A 154 2.31 -22.49 -8.01
N TRP A 155 2.77 -23.17 -6.97
CA TRP A 155 4.11 -23.77 -6.91
C TRP A 155 4.18 -25.20 -7.45
N ARG A 156 3.07 -25.68 -7.99
CA ARG A 156 2.89 -26.95 -8.70
C ARG A 156 1.85 -26.77 -9.79
N LYS A 157 1.71 -27.73 -10.67
CA LYS A 157 0.59 -27.76 -11.62
C LYS A 157 -0.74 -27.81 -10.83
N PRO A 158 -1.63 -26.84 -10.97
CA PRO A 158 -2.95 -26.90 -10.36
C PRO A 158 -3.80 -28.02 -10.95
N SER A 159 -4.74 -28.53 -10.17
CA SER A 159 -5.80 -29.39 -10.67
C SER A 159 -6.86 -28.56 -11.42
N ASP A 160 -7.69 -29.24 -12.20
CA ASP A 160 -8.79 -28.58 -12.92
C ASP A 160 -9.76 -27.90 -11.95
N SER A 161 -10.07 -28.55 -10.82
CA SER A 161 -10.94 -27.98 -9.78
C SER A 161 -10.36 -26.72 -9.11
N GLU A 162 -9.04 -26.66 -8.94
CA GLU A 162 -8.37 -25.46 -8.39
C GLU A 162 -8.42 -24.31 -9.40
N LEU A 163 -8.23 -24.60 -10.68
CA LEU A 163 -8.39 -23.60 -11.74
C LEU A 163 -9.84 -23.13 -11.87
N ASP A 164 -10.79 -24.04 -11.81
CA ASP A 164 -12.21 -23.70 -11.84
C ASP A 164 -12.59 -22.76 -10.71
N MET A 165 -12.07 -22.97 -9.49
CA MET A 165 -12.28 -22.04 -8.38
C MET A 165 -11.75 -20.64 -8.70
N VAL A 166 -10.54 -20.50 -9.23
CA VAL A 166 -9.97 -19.20 -9.59
C VAL A 166 -10.79 -18.54 -10.70
N PHE A 167 -11.17 -19.29 -11.73
CA PHE A 167 -12.02 -18.76 -12.80
C PHE A 167 -13.42 -18.38 -12.32
N GLN A 168 -13.98 -19.12 -11.36
CA GLN A 168 -15.25 -18.75 -10.75
C GLN A 168 -15.13 -17.40 -10.00
N ILE A 169 -14.05 -17.18 -9.24
CA ILE A 169 -13.79 -15.90 -8.57
C ILE A 169 -13.73 -14.77 -9.60
N ILE A 170 -12.97 -14.92 -10.68
CA ILE A 170 -12.88 -13.93 -11.75
C ILE A 170 -14.25 -13.63 -12.36
N LYS A 171 -15.04 -14.67 -12.63
CA LYS A 171 -16.38 -14.53 -13.19
C LYS A 171 -17.34 -13.81 -12.25
N GLU A 172 -17.31 -14.13 -10.97
CA GLU A 172 -18.18 -13.53 -9.96
C GLU A 172 -17.84 -12.05 -9.70
N SER A 173 -16.55 -11.72 -9.69
CA SER A 173 -16.10 -10.32 -9.53
C SER A 173 -16.43 -9.43 -10.73
N GLY A 174 -16.68 -10.02 -11.89
CA GLY A 174 -16.87 -9.28 -13.16
C GLY A 174 -15.61 -8.56 -13.66
N GLY A 175 -14.46 -8.83 -13.05
CA GLY A 175 -13.17 -8.24 -13.36
C GLY A 175 -12.28 -9.18 -14.18
N SER A 176 -10.97 -8.91 -14.13
CA SER A 176 -9.93 -9.72 -14.77
C SER A 176 -8.92 -10.29 -13.77
N GLU A 177 -9.17 -10.16 -12.51
CA GLU A 177 -8.30 -10.62 -11.43
C GLU A 177 -8.99 -11.65 -10.53
N PRO A 178 -8.22 -12.51 -9.87
CA PRO A 178 -6.76 -12.52 -9.78
C PRO A 178 -6.07 -13.05 -11.04
N GLY A 179 -4.85 -12.56 -11.33
CA GLY A 179 -3.97 -13.20 -12.29
C GLY A 179 -3.49 -14.57 -11.79
N ILE A 180 -3.04 -15.43 -12.69
CA ILE A 180 -2.52 -16.76 -12.38
C ILE A 180 -1.04 -16.83 -12.75
N ILE A 181 -0.19 -17.24 -11.81
CA ILE A 181 1.25 -17.35 -12.02
C ILE A 181 1.70 -18.78 -11.78
N ASN A 182 2.41 -19.34 -12.76
CA ASN A 182 3.13 -20.60 -12.60
C ASN A 182 4.46 -20.32 -11.87
N GLY A 183 4.44 -20.46 -10.55
CA GLY A 183 5.61 -20.19 -9.70
C GLY A 183 6.72 -21.23 -9.86
N GLU A 184 6.38 -22.48 -10.13
CA GLU A 184 7.35 -23.55 -10.40
C GLU A 184 8.19 -23.22 -11.64
N GLU A 185 7.56 -22.91 -12.76
CA GLU A 185 8.26 -22.54 -13.98
C GLU A 185 9.03 -21.22 -13.84
N ALA A 186 8.46 -20.26 -13.12
CA ALA A 186 9.12 -19.00 -12.85
C ALA A 186 10.45 -19.20 -12.09
N ARG A 187 10.46 -20.07 -11.06
CA ARG A 187 11.69 -20.43 -10.33
C ARG A 187 12.66 -21.26 -11.15
N ARG A 188 12.13 -22.13 -12.01
CA ARG A 188 13.01 -22.93 -12.91
C ARG A 188 13.80 -22.02 -13.86
N ARG A 189 13.18 -20.95 -14.37
CA ARG A 189 13.83 -19.96 -15.24
C ARG A 189 14.67 -18.95 -14.48
N ALA A 190 14.23 -18.55 -13.32
CA ALA A 190 14.85 -17.54 -12.46
C ALA A 190 14.81 -18.02 -11.01
N PRO A 191 15.85 -18.72 -10.51
CA PRO A 191 15.88 -19.26 -9.15
C PRO A 191 15.64 -18.21 -8.05
N TRP A 192 15.92 -16.94 -8.34
CA TRP A 192 15.64 -15.79 -7.45
C TRP A 192 14.23 -15.20 -7.57
N PHE A 193 13.35 -15.82 -8.33
CA PHE A 193 11.99 -15.32 -8.54
C PHE A 193 11.27 -15.08 -7.20
N SER A 194 10.83 -13.85 -6.99
CA SER A 194 10.05 -13.42 -5.82
C SER A 194 8.80 -12.62 -6.21
N GLY A 195 8.65 -12.25 -7.46
CA GLY A 195 7.52 -11.48 -7.95
C GLY A 195 7.64 -11.15 -9.43
N VAL A 196 6.63 -10.48 -9.96
CA VAL A 196 6.55 -10.03 -11.35
C VAL A 196 6.46 -8.51 -11.41
N ASN A 197 6.74 -7.94 -12.58
CA ASN A 197 6.58 -6.51 -12.79
C ASN A 197 5.09 -6.16 -13.02
N PRO A 198 4.54 -5.14 -12.33
CA PRO A 198 3.15 -4.74 -12.51
C PRO A 198 2.84 -4.15 -13.88
N CYS A 199 3.85 -3.78 -14.63
CA CYS A 199 3.69 -3.15 -15.95
C CYS A 199 3.92 -4.13 -17.13
N ALA A 200 4.08 -5.43 -16.83
CA ALA A 200 4.28 -6.46 -17.86
C ALA A 200 3.00 -6.79 -18.59
#